data_4fd134b774a0ef3bd1e383854a8334f0
#
_entry.id   4fd134b774a0ef3bd1e383854a8334f0
#
_cell.length_a   1.000
_cell.length_b   1.000
_cell.length_c   1.000
_cell.angle_alpha   90.00
_cell.angle_beta   90.00
_cell.angle_gamma   90.00
#
_symmetry.space_group_name_H-M   'P 1'
#
loop_
_entity.id
_entity.type
_entity.pdbx_description
1 polymer ?
#
loop_
_entity_poly.entity_id
_entity_poly.type
_entity_poly.pdbx_seq_one_letter_code
_entity_poly.pdbx_strand_id
1 'polypeptide(L)'
;MIRGRIVDLSHRLRPGREEYPLELETHFADELLPQYQRAADVWYILQDIRMSSHCGTHIEFPYHHNRHGLDAGSFPLERLIGDCVLLDFTHKRAGDAQTSEAITLPELKVFEDEIKPGIMLMFNFNCAQFYGTPRSHDRPHLTYEAIQWLALEKKVGLLGSDASGFEEKGVPNQPGHQILMDNQIPVIEAATNLDKLRKRKFTLFVLALSVEGLDACPVRLIAVEDE
;
A
#
# COMPACT_ATOMS: atom_id res chain seq x y z
N MET A 1 -20.20 -4.00 -16.50
CA MET A 1 -18.89 -3.57 -17.03
C MET A 1 -18.42 -2.39 -16.19
N ILE A 2 -17.19 -2.42 -15.71
CA ILE A 2 -16.53 -1.26 -15.09
C ILE A 2 -16.45 -0.20 -16.20
N ARG A 3 -17.10 0.95 -15.99
CA ARG A 3 -16.96 2.11 -16.89
C ARG A 3 -15.84 2.98 -16.33
N GLY A 4 -14.88 3.32 -17.16
CA GLY A 4 -13.76 4.16 -16.76
C GLY A 4 -12.39 3.58 -17.12
N ARG A 5 -11.37 4.42 -16.97
CA ARG A 5 -9.99 4.04 -17.24
C ARG A 5 -9.37 3.35 -16.03
N ILE A 6 -8.87 2.14 -16.24
CA ILE A 6 -8.17 1.36 -15.20
C ILE A 6 -6.69 1.72 -15.22
N VAL A 7 -6.12 2.03 -14.05
CA VAL A 7 -4.69 2.23 -13.84
C VAL A 7 -4.20 1.26 -12.78
N ASP A 8 -3.23 0.43 -13.12
CA ASP A 8 -2.55 -0.47 -12.19
C ASP A 8 -1.52 0.32 -11.37
N LEU A 9 -1.72 0.36 -10.08
CA LEU A 9 -0.86 1.08 -9.15
C LEU A 9 0.10 0.16 -8.37
N SER A 10 0.29 -1.09 -8.83
CA SER A 10 1.13 -2.08 -8.17
C SER A 10 2.46 -2.27 -8.87
N HIS A 11 3.55 -2.38 -8.12
CA HIS A 11 4.82 -2.86 -8.63
C HIS A 11 4.72 -4.31 -9.10
N ARG A 12 5.42 -4.63 -10.18
CA ARG A 12 5.60 -6.02 -10.63
C ARG A 12 6.65 -6.68 -9.76
N LEU A 13 6.25 -7.69 -9.01
CA LEU A 13 7.14 -8.45 -8.16
C LEU A 13 8.00 -9.44 -8.97
N ARG A 14 9.24 -9.62 -8.53
CA ARG A 14 10.24 -10.50 -9.16
C ARG A 14 10.86 -11.42 -8.12
N PRO A 15 10.50 -12.71 -8.09
CA PRO A 15 11.07 -13.66 -7.16
C PRO A 15 12.60 -13.60 -7.12
N GLY A 16 13.18 -13.58 -5.90
CA GLY A 16 14.61 -13.48 -5.66
C GLY A 16 15.25 -12.12 -5.95
N ARG A 17 14.44 -11.07 -6.25
CA ARG A 17 14.94 -9.71 -6.53
C ARG A 17 14.29 -8.62 -5.69
N GLU A 18 13.31 -8.98 -4.87
CA GLU A 18 12.64 -8.04 -3.98
C GLU A 18 13.51 -7.81 -2.72
N GLU A 19 13.33 -6.66 -2.09
CA GLU A 19 13.98 -6.34 -0.81
C GLU A 19 13.56 -7.30 0.29
N TYR A 20 12.26 -7.63 0.31
CA TYR A 20 11.68 -8.64 1.20
C TYR A 20 11.57 -10.00 0.49
N PRO A 21 11.69 -11.11 1.22
CA PRO A 21 11.65 -12.44 0.62
C PRO A 21 10.41 -12.68 -0.24
N LEU A 22 10.65 -13.10 -1.47
CA LEU A 22 9.66 -13.67 -2.39
C LEU A 22 10.31 -14.83 -3.13
N GLU A 23 9.85 -16.04 -2.84
CA GLU A 23 10.37 -17.28 -3.39
C GLU A 23 9.23 -18.09 -4.01
N LEU A 24 9.52 -18.76 -5.11
CA LEU A 24 8.61 -19.69 -5.76
C LEU A 24 9.27 -21.06 -5.85
N GLU A 25 8.62 -22.09 -5.35
CA GLU A 25 9.00 -23.48 -5.57
C GLU A 25 8.00 -24.10 -6.54
N THR A 26 8.51 -24.68 -7.62
CA THR A 26 7.69 -25.23 -8.70
C THR A 26 7.74 -26.75 -8.67
N HIS A 27 6.57 -27.38 -8.68
CA HIS A 27 6.38 -28.82 -8.72
C HIS A 27 5.52 -29.18 -9.93
N PHE A 28 5.73 -30.35 -10.51
CA PHE A 28 4.72 -30.90 -11.39
C PHE A 28 3.53 -31.42 -10.57
N ALA A 29 2.33 -31.25 -11.11
CA ALA A 29 1.10 -31.53 -10.35
C ALA A 29 1.00 -33.01 -9.91
N ASP A 30 1.51 -33.95 -10.69
CA ASP A 30 1.55 -35.38 -10.39
C ASP A 30 2.58 -35.74 -9.29
N GLU A 31 3.56 -34.90 -9.01
CA GLU A 31 4.50 -35.06 -7.89
C GLU A 31 3.82 -34.80 -6.54
N LEU A 32 2.96 -33.77 -6.46
CA LEU A 32 2.25 -33.40 -5.23
C LEU A 32 0.89 -34.12 -5.11
N LEU A 33 0.24 -34.37 -6.23
CA LEU A 33 -1.11 -34.90 -6.31
C LEU A 33 -1.12 -36.11 -7.25
N PRO A 34 -0.67 -37.32 -6.82
CA PRO A 34 -0.51 -38.48 -7.66
C PRO A 34 -1.76 -38.96 -8.39
N GLN A 35 -2.96 -38.55 -7.96
CA GLN A 35 -4.22 -38.84 -8.65
C GLN A 35 -4.34 -38.07 -9.99
N TYR A 36 -3.56 -37.03 -10.22
CA TYR A 36 -3.53 -36.30 -11.49
C TYR A 36 -2.36 -36.81 -12.34
N GLN A 37 -2.65 -37.78 -13.20
CA GLN A 37 -1.66 -38.31 -14.14
C GLN A 37 -1.35 -37.24 -15.21
N ARG A 38 -0.07 -37.01 -15.47
CA ARG A 38 0.43 -36.06 -16.45
C ARG A 38 1.29 -36.77 -17.49
N ALA A 39 1.05 -36.52 -18.77
CA ALA A 39 1.99 -36.93 -19.81
C ALA A 39 3.28 -36.08 -19.71
N ALA A 40 4.41 -36.69 -20.09
CA ALA A 40 5.74 -36.08 -19.86
C ALA A 40 5.94 -34.69 -20.52
N ASP A 41 5.23 -34.44 -21.62
CA ASP A 41 5.28 -33.19 -22.41
C ASP A 41 4.23 -32.16 -22.01
N VAL A 42 3.35 -32.47 -21.04
CA VAL A 42 2.31 -31.54 -20.56
C VAL A 42 2.85 -30.67 -19.46
N TRP A 43 2.75 -29.36 -19.65
CA TRP A 43 3.08 -28.35 -18.63
C TRP A 43 1.89 -28.16 -17.68
N TYR A 44 1.91 -28.92 -16.58
CA TYR A 44 0.92 -28.81 -15.50
C TYR A 44 1.65 -28.74 -14.17
N ILE A 45 1.67 -27.55 -13.57
CA ILE A 45 2.45 -27.26 -12.37
C ILE A 45 1.59 -26.75 -11.23
N LEU A 46 2.11 -26.91 -10.02
CA LEU A 46 1.72 -26.23 -8.80
C LEU A 46 2.91 -25.46 -8.27
N GLN A 47 2.68 -24.34 -7.62
CA GLN A 47 3.76 -23.54 -7.02
C GLN A 47 3.45 -23.22 -5.57
N ASP A 48 4.43 -23.44 -4.71
CA ASP A 48 4.44 -22.89 -3.37
C ASP A 48 5.03 -21.50 -3.41
N ILE A 49 4.38 -20.57 -2.68
CA ILE A 49 4.78 -19.17 -2.59
C ILE A 49 5.17 -18.87 -1.14
N ARG A 50 6.43 -18.52 -0.93
CA ARG A 50 6.91 -17.93 0.31
C ARG A 50 7.15 -16.45 0.10
N MET A 51 6.39 -15.62 0.79
CA MET A 51 6.43 -14.17 0.59
C MET A 51 6.29 -13.43 1.92
N SER A 52 7.08 -12.35 2.09
CA SER A 52 6.87 -11.41 3.20
C SER A 52 5.55 -10.65 3.01
N SER A 53 4.84 -10.40 4.10
CA SER A 53 3.62 -9.59 4.11
C SER A 53 3.85 -8.16 3.60
N HIS A 54 5.09 -7.62 3.71
CA HIS A 54 5.47 -6.28 3.26
C HIS A 54 6.21 -6.28 1.91
N CYS A 55 6.00 -7.29 1.06
CA CYS A 55 6.67 -7.39 -0.22
C CYS A 55 5.95 -6.55 -1.29
N GLY A 56 6.69 -5.61 -1.91
CA GLY A 56 6.18 -4.79 -3.00
C GLY A 56 5.10 -3.78 -2.60
N THR A 57 4.15 -3.52 -3.49
CA THR A 57 2.97 -2.72 -3.15
C THR A 57 2.08 -3.53 -2.21
N HIS A 58 1.91 -3.05 -1.00
CA HIS A 58 1.18 -3.77 0.05
C HIS A 58 0.29 -2.85 0.87
N ILE A 59 -0.66 -3.44 1.58
CA ILE A 59 -1.47 -2.79 2.61
C ILE A 59 -1.04 -3.32 3.97
N GLU A 60 -0.91 -2.43 4.93
CA GLU A 60 -0.76 -2.72 6.36
C GLU A 60 -2.11 -2.54 7.05
N PHE A 61 -2.55 -3.56 7.76
CA PHE A 61 -3.79 -3.53 8.52
C PHE A 61 -3.56 -3.04 9.96
N PRO A 62 -4.59 -2.60 10.66
CA PRO A 62 -4.49 -2.15 12.05
C PRO A 62 -3.72 -3.10 12.97
N TYR A 63 -3.82 -4.40 12.73
CA TYR A 63 -3.11 -5.44 13.48
C TYR A 63 -1.58 -5.29 13.44
N HIS A 64 -1.02 -4.60 12.44
CA HIS A 64 0.42 -4.38 12.29
C HIS A 64 1.04 -3.62 13.50
N HIS A 65 0.36 -2.60 14.02
CA HIS A 65 0.80 -1.81 15.19
C HIS A 65 -0.11 -1.95 16.41
N ASN A 66 -1.29 -2.56 16.24
CA ASN A 66 -2.24 -2.77 17.33
C ASN A 66 -2.67 -4.23 17.37
N ARG A 67 -2.18 -4.99 18.38
CA ARG A 67 -2.52 -6.42 18.54
C ARG A 67 -4.02 -6.71 18.68
N HIS A 68 -4.85 -5.72 18.92
CA HIS A 68 -6.32 -5.79 18.98
C HIS A 68 -6.96 -5.13 17.73
N GLY A 69 -6.16 -4.66 16.79
CA GLY A 69 -6.62 -4.13 15.52
C GLY A 69 -7.15 -5.21 14.59
N LEU A 70 -7.89 -4.79 13.57
CA LEU A 70 -8.36 -5.70 12.55
C LEU A 70 -7.19 -6.17 11.68
N ASP A 71 -7.13 -7.46 11.40
CA ASP A 71 -6.18 -8.12 10.50
C ASP A 71 -6.74 -8.23 9.07
N ALA A 72 -5.96 -8.79 8.14
CA ALA A 72 -6.38 -8.96 6.75
C ALA A 72 -7.63 -9.82 6.59
N GLY A 73 -7.85 -10.79 7.49
CA GLY A 73 -8.99 -11.71 7.46
C GLY A 73 -10.29 -11.07 7.96
N SER A 74 -10.18 -10.15 8.91
CA SER A 74 -11.32 -9.52 9.58
C SER A 74 -11.63 -8.10 9.09
N PHE A 75 -10.73 -7.49 8.29
CA PHE A 75 -10.94 -6.13 7.80
C PHE A 75 -12.09 -6.07 6.78
N PRO A 76 -13.08 -5.17 6.95
CA PRO A 76 -14.26 -5.12 6.08
C PRO A 76 -13.90 -4.79 4.62
N LEU A 77 -14.35 -5.62 3.69
CA LEU A 77 -14.05 -5.48 2.25
C LEU A 77 -14.54 -4.14 1.68
N GLU A 78 -15.69 -3.65 2.14
CA GLU A 78 -16.27 -2.36 1.75
C GLU A 78 -15.40 -1.16 2.13
N ARG A 79 -14.45 -1.34 3.04
CA ARG A 79 -13.45 -0.33 3.39
C ARG A 79 -12.18 -0.41 2.55
N LEU A 80 -12.06 -1.42 1.70
CA LEU A 80 -10.96 -1.62 0.76
C LEU A 80 -11.30 -1.15 -0.67
N ILE A 81 -12.54 -0.67 -0.87
CA ILE A 81 -13.01 -0.15 -2.17
C ILE A 81 -13.76 1.15 -1.89
N GLY A 82 -13.34 2.25 -2.52
CA GLY A 82 -14.01 3.52 -2.29
C GLY A 82 -13.40 4.71 -2.99
N ASP A 83 -13.99 5.86 -2.74
CA ASP A 83 -13.53 7.13 -3.28
C ASP A 83 -12.15 7.49 -2.73
N CYS A 84 -11.27 7.90 -3.62
CA CYS A 84 -9.90 8.26 -3.31
C CYS A 84 -9.52 9.61 -3.91
N VAL A 85 -8.73 10.37 -3.16
CA VAL A 85 -8.14 11.64 -3.60
C VAL A 85 -6.62 11.50 -3.67
N LEU A 86 -6.04 11.87 -4.83
CA LEU A 86 -4.61 12.01 -5.00
C LEU A 86 -4.14 13.38 -4.49
N LEU A 87 -3.22 13.38 -3.56
CA LEU A 87 -2.54 14.55 -3.03
C LEU A 87 -1.13 14.62 -3.62
N ASP A 88 -0.85 15.65 -4.40
CA ASP A 88 0.43 15.81 -5.09
C ASP A 88 1.42 16.59 -4.21
N PHE A 89 2.46 15.89 -3.78
CA PHE A 89 3.61 16.42 -3.05
C PHE A 89 4.94 16.10 -3.73
N THR A 90 4.92 15.93 -5.06
CA THR A 90 6.12 15.63 -5.87
C THR A 90 7.19 16.72 -5.80
N HIS A 91 6.84 17.93 -5.37
CA HIS A 91 7.75 19.03 -5.12
C HIS A 91 8.56 18.89 -3.82
N LYS A 92 8.17 17.98 -2.92
CA LYS A 92 8.88 17.71 -1.68
C LYS A 92 10.09 16.81 -1.92
N ARG A 93 11.20 17.15 -1.29
CA ARG A 93 12.42 16.37 -1.43
C ARG A 93 12.33 15.06 -0.67
N ALA A 94 12.48 13.96 -1.39
CA ALA A 94 12.72 12.66 -0.80
C ALA A 94 14.16 12.57 -0.28
N GLY A 95 14.33 12.08 0.94
CA GLY A 95 15.63 11.95 1.58
C GLY A 95 15.64 10.91 2.71
N ASP A 96 16.80 10.79 3.34
CA ASP A 96 16.99 10.02 4.57
C ASP A 96 16.45 10.80 5.80
N ALA A 97 16.76 10.32 7.00
CA ALA A 97 16.29 10.94 8.25
C ALA A 97 16.76 12.40 8.45
N GLN A 98 17.86 12.83 7.81
CA GLN A 98 18.41 14.18 7.95
C GLN A 98 18.02 15.12 6.82
N THR A 99 17.70 14.56 5.65
CA THR A 99 17.52 15.32 4.40
C THR A 99 16.11 15.32 3.87
N SER A 100 15.22 14.48 4.42
CA SER A 100 13.82 14.38 4.01
C SER A 100 13.06 15.67 4.36
N GLU A 101 12.14 16.08 3.48
CA GLU A 101 11.35 17.28 3.68
C GLU A 101 9.99 16.97 4.28
N ALA A 102 9.60 17.75 5.30
CA ALA A 102 8.32 17.56 5.98
C ALA A 102 7.14 18.12 5.17
N ILE A 103 6.02 17.42 5.26
CA ILE A 103 4.68 17.87 4.84
C ILE A 103 3.93 18.26 6.11
N THR A 104 3.66 19.52 6.24
CA THR A 104 3.08 20.12 7.46
C THR A 104 1.56 20.15 7.42
N LEU A 105 0.92 20.28 8.57
CA LEU A 105 -0.54 20.45 8.66
C LEU A 105 -1.08 21.62 7.82
N PRO A 106 -0.47 22.84 7.80
CA PRO A 106 -0.92 23.91 6.92
C PRO A 106 -0.93 23.53 5.43
N GLU A 107 0.05 22.75 4.97
CA GLU A 107 0.11 22.26 3.59
C GLU A 107 -1.00 21.27 3.27
N LEU A 108 -1.35 20.37 4.20
CA LEU A 108 -2.48 19.48 4.07
C LEU A 108 -3.83 20.22 4.07
N LYS A 109 -3.95 21.26 4.87
CA LYS A 109 -5.19 22.07 4.94
C LYS A 109 -5.56 22.75 3.62
N VAL A 110 -4.63 22.88 2.68
CA VAL A 110 -4.95 23.33 1.31
C VAL A 110 -5.96 22.39 0.63
N PHE A 111 -5.98 21.11 1.02
CA PHE A 111 -6.88 20.07 0.49
C PHE A 111 -8.08 19.78 1.41
N GLU A 112 -8.29 20.59 2.45
CA GLU A 112 -9.25 20.31 3.53
C GLU A 112 -10.67 20.03 3.01
N ASP A 113 -11.10 20.76 1.98
CA ASP A 113 -12.43 20.60 1.39
C ASP A 113 -12.63 19.25 0.68
N GLU A 114 -11.54 18.58 0.30
CA GLU A 114 -11.57 17.28 -0.35
C GLU A 114 -11.37 16.11 0.64
N ILE A 115 -10.78 16.38 1.80
CA ILE A 115 -10.53 15.39 2.86
C ILE A 115 -11.75 15.27 3.76
N LYS A 116 -12.58 14.26 3.49
CA LYS A 116 -13.83 13.98 4.22
C LYS A 116 -13.68 12.69 5.03
N PRO A 117 -14.50 12.51 6.08
CA PRO A 117 -14.49 11.25 6.83
C PRO A 117 -14.73 10.04 5.93
N GLY A 118 -13.91 9.01 6.10
CA GLY A 118 -13.97 7.77 5.34
C GLY A 118 -13.31 7.81 3.95
N ILE A 119 -12.89 9.00 3.46
CA ILE A 119 -12.18 9.12 2.18
C ILE A 119 -10.83 8.39 2.24
N MET A 120 -10.43 7.77 1.14
CA MET A 120 -9.08 7.26 0.96
C MET A 120 -8.17 8.36 0.40
N LEU A 121 -6.92 8.40 0.85
CA LEU A 121 -5.93 9.36 0.37
C LEU A 121 -4.73 8.62 -0.20
N MET A 122 -4.30 9.03 -1.40
CA MET A 122 -3.03 8.61 -1.99
C MET A 122 -2.10 9.81 -2.11
N PHE A 123 -0.92 9.71 -1.53
CA PHE A 123 0.12 10.73 -1.60
C PHE A 123 1.11 10.39 -2.71
N ASN A 124 1.27 11.28 -3.68
CA ASN A 124 2.29 11.19 -4.70
C ASN A 124 3.53 11.97 -4.25
N PHE A 125 4.60 11.23 -3.94
CA PHE A 125 5.90 11.78 -3.55
C PHE A 125 6.94 11.67 -4.66
N ASN A 126 6.58 11.07 -5.81
CA ASN A 126 7.51 10.71 -6.87
C ASN A 126 8.61 9.73 -6.38
N CYS A 127 8.28 8.86 -5.43
CA CYS A 127 9.20 7.90 -4.83
C CYS A 127 9.17 6.51 -5.50
N ALA A 128 8.16 6.20 -6.30
CA ALA A 128 8.05 4.93 -7.02
C ALA A 128 9.31 4.60 -7.85
N GLN A 129 10.03 5.60 -8.34
CA GLN A 129 11.29 5.44 -9.07
C GLN A 129 12.44 4.88 -8.22
N PHE A 130 12.33 4.94 -6.90
CA PHE A 130 13.35 4.44 -5.96
C PHE A 130 13.13 2.99 -5.57
N TYR A 131 11.97 2.40 -5.92
CA TYR A 131 11.66 1.01 -5.60
C TYR A 131 12.74 0.05 -6.13
N GLY A 132 13.22 -0.85 -5.27
CA GLY A 132 14.27 -1.81 -5.60
C GLY A 132 15.65 -1.20 -5.84
N THR A 133 15.90 0.03 -5.40
CA THR A 133 17.20 0.70 -5.43
C THR A 133 17.73 0.95 -4.01
N PRO A 134 19.00 1.32 -3.81
CA PRO A 134 19.52 1.72 -2.51
C PRO A 134 18.79 2.91 -1.86
N ARG A 135 17.94 3.61 -2.62
CA ARG A 135 17.13 4.74 -2.18
C ARG A 135 15.67 4.35 -1.90
N SER A 136 15.34 3.05 -1.84
CA SER A 136 13.96 2.55 -1.66
C SER A 136 13.24 3.17 -0.45
N HIS A 137 14.00 3.58 0.57
CA HIS A 137 13.47 4.21 1.78
C HIS A 137 13.60 5.73 1.82
N ASP A 138 14.13 6.38 0.77
CA ASP A 138 14.14 7.83 0.68
C ASP A 138 12.75 8.35 0.37
N ARG A 139 12.24 9.25 1.21
CA ARG A 139 10.91 9.83 1.04
C ARG A 139 10.78 11.19 1.74
N PRO A 140 9.85 12.05 1.36
CA PRO A 140 9.34 13.08 2.25
C PRO A 140 8.51 12.43 3.36
N HIS A 141 8.13 13.19 4.37
CA HIS A 141 7.34 12.66 5.48
C HIS A 141 6.25 13.63 5.91
N LEU A 142 5.15 13.10 6.45
CA LEU A 142 4.14 13.90 7.12
C LEU A 142 4.62 14.19 8.56
N THR A 143 4.41 15.42 9.04
CA THR A 143 4.61 15.69 10.46
C THR A 143 3.60 14.90 11.30
N TYR A 144 3.96 14.58 12.55
CA TYR A 144 3.05 13.86 13.44
C TYR A 144 1.71 14.61 13.61
N GLU A 145 1.74 15.95 13.73
CA GLU A 145 0.53 16.80 13.80
C GLU A 145 -0.36 16.62 12.57
N ALA A 146 0.23 16.52 11.39
CA ALA A 146 -0.49 16.29 10.14
C ALA A 146 -1.17 14.91 10.13
N ILE A 147 -0.47 13.87 10.57
CA ILE A 147 -1.02 12.51 10.68
C ILE A 147 -2.15 12.48 11.72
N GLN A 148 -1.94 13.09 12.88
CA GLN A 148 -2.93 13.18 13.94
C GLN A 148 -4.22 13.85 13.47
N TRP A 149 -4.12 14.95 12.71
CA TRP A 149 -5.26 15.64 12.14
C TRP A 149 -6.03 14.74 11.14
N LEU A 150 -5.33 13.99 10.27
CA LEU A 150 -5.96 13.04 9.36
C LEU A 150 -6.69 11.92 10.11
N ALA A 151 -6.08 11.39 11.18
CA ALA A 151 -6.63 10.28 11.94
C ALA A 151 -7.82 10.69 12.82
N LEU A 152 -7.67 11.75 13.60
CA LEU A 152 -8.61 12.09 14.69
C LEU A 152 -9.68 13.10 14.26
N GLU A 153 -9.31 14.12 13.48
CA GLU A 153 -10.25 15.16 13.07
C GLU A 153 -10.91 14.80 11.74
N LYS A 154 -10.15 14.40 10.75
CA LYS A 154 -10.69 14.05 9.42
C LYS A 154 -11.21 12.63 9.34
N LYS A 155 -10.70 11.71 10.17
CA LYS A 155 -11.13 10.31 10.23
C LYS A 155 -11.13 9.67 8.84
N VAL A 156 -10.00 9.80 8.15
CA VAL A 156 -9.83 9.24 6.80
C VAL A 156 -9.97 7.72 6.80
N GLY A 157 -10.38 7.14 5.68
CA GLY A 157 -10.63 5.71 5.57
C GLY A 157 -9.36 4.88 5.38
N LEU A 158 -8.36 5.48 4.71
CA LEU A 158 -7.09 4.84 4.35
C LEU A 158 -6.08 5.91 3.97
N LEU A 159 -4.79 5.69 4.32
CA LEU A 159 -3.66 6.42 3.74
C LEU A 159 -2.85 5.52 2.81
N GLY A 160 -2.36 6.06 1.70
CA GLY A 160 -1.42 5.36 0.83
C GLY A 160 -0.40 6.29 0.22
N SER A 161 0.77 5.75 -0.17
CA SER A 161 1.82 6.49 -0.85
C SER A 161 2.60 5.62 -1.83
N ASP A 162 3.37 6.27 -2.71
CA ASP A 162 4.35 5.64 -3.58
C ASP A 162 5.73 5.46 -2.91
N ALA A 163 5.79 5.60 -1.59
CA ALA A 163 6.99 5.44 -0.77
C ALA A 163 6.85 4.25 0.20
N SER A 164 7.96 3.88 0.83
CA SER A 164 8.02 2.91 1.93
C SER A 164 7.73 3.60 3.26
N GLY A 165 6.51 4.06 3.48
CA GLY A 165 6.09 4.81 4.66
C GLY A 165 5.79 6.28 4.37
N PHE A 166 5.34 6.98 5.42
CA PHE A 166 4.86 8.35 5.31
C PHE A 166 5.24 9.21 6.54
N GLU A 167 5.76 8.63 7.61
CA GLU A 167 6.24 9.39 8.77
C GLU A 167 7.76 9.59 8.75
N GLU A 168 8.25 10.47 9.63
CA GLU A 168 9.66 10.78 9.77
C GLU A 168 10.47 9.52 10.10
N LYS A 169 11.58 9.32 9.40
CA LYS A 169 12.47 8.18 9.63
C LYS A 169 13.19 8.28 10.98
N GLY A 170 13.32 7.14 11.64
CA GLY A 170 14.12 7.01 12.87
C GLY A 170 13.39 7.48 14.13
N VAL A 171 12.12 7.89 14.02
CA VAL A 171 11.29 8.16 15.20
C VAL A 171 10.97 6.84 15.90
N PRO A 172 11.33 6.69 17.20
CA PRO A 172 11.05 5.46 17.93
C PRO A 172 9.56 5.14 17.99
N ASN A 173 9.22 3.85 17.88
CA ASN A 173 7.87 3.32 17.99
C ASN A 173 6.86 3.80 16.91
N GLN A 174 7.31 4.53 15.92
CA GLN A 174 6.50 4.98 14.79
C GLN A 174 5.11 5.52 15.22
N PRO A 175 5.04 6.64 15.94
CA PRO A 175 3.80 7.16 16.52
C PRO A 175 2.75 7.53 15.45
N GLY A 176 3.19 7.84 14.24
CA GLY A 176 2.31 8.09 13.10
C GLY A 176 1.56 6.83 12.66
N HIS A 177 2.26 5.67 12.56
CA HIS A 177 1.60 4.38 12.32
C HIS A 177 0.70 4.02 13.49
N GLN A 178 1.20 4.16 14.72
CA GLN A 178 0.45 3.81 15.92
C GLN A 178 -0.92 4.52 15.96
N ILE A 179 -0.96 5.84 15.77
CA ILE A 179 -2.23 6.59 15.84
C ILE A 179 -3.20 6.20 14.71
N LEU A 180 -2.70 5.88 13.51
CA LEU A 180 -3.55 5.41 12.42
C LEU A 180 -4.13 4.03 12.73
N MET A 181 -3.29 3.08 13.16
CA MET A 181 -3.71 1.70 13.43
C MET A 181 -4.65 1.62 14.64
N ASP A 182 -4.44 2.46 15.68
CA ASP A 182 -5.36 2.57 16.82
C ASP A 182 -6.75 3.10 16.40
N ASN A 183 -6.81 3.89 15.34
CA ASN A 183 -8.06 4.39 14.76
C ASN A 183 -8.57 3.53 13.59
N GLN A 184 -8.04 2.31 13.45
CA GLN A 184 -8.44 1.35 12.41
C GLN A 184 -8.27 1.91 10.97
N ILE A 185 -7.25 2.73 10.74
CA ILE A 185 -6.93 3.30 9.43
C ILE A 185 -5.75 2.52 8.84
N PRO A 186 -5.97 1.71 7.80
CA PRO A 186 -4.91 0.96 7.14
C PRO A 186 -4.03 1.87 6.28
N VAL A 187 -2.83 1.39 5.96
CA VAL A 187 -1.84 2.10 5.19
C VAL A 187 -1.42 1.31 3.96
N ILE A 188 -1.26 1.98 2.82
CA ILE A 188 -0.65 1.41 1.62
C ILE A 188 0.74 2.00 1.42
N GLU A 189 1.70 1.14 1.18
CA GLU A 189 3.06 1.50 0.86
C GLU A 189 3.49 1.02 -0.53
N ALA A 190 4.49 1.69 -1.08
CA ALA A 190 5.11 1.36 -2.36
C ALA A 190 4.11 1.23 -3.52
N ALA A 191 3.15 2.17 -3.63
CA ALA A 191 2.36 2.29 -4.85
C ALA A 191 3.23 2.76 -6.03
N THR A 192 2.76 2.57 -7.26
CA THR A 192 3.43 3.07 -8.46
C THR A 192 2.45 3.68 -9.44
N ASN A 193 2.95 4.28 -10.52
CA ASN A 193 2.12 4.83 -11.60
C ASN A 193 1.12 5.93 -11.17
N LEU A 194 1.32 6.58 -10.02
CA LEU A 194 0.46 7.70 -9.60
C LEU A 194 0.54 8.88 -10.59
N ASP A 195 1.68 9.04 -11.27
CA ASP A 195 1.89 9.98 -12.36
C ASP A 195 1.05 9.71 -13.61
N LYS A 196 0.52 8.49 -13.77
CA LYS A 196 -0.35 8.09 -14.88
C LYS A 196 -1.82 8.41 -14.65
N LEU A 197 -2.20 8.79 -13.45
CA LEU A 197 -3.56 9.25 -13.16
C LEU A 197 -3.81 10.60 -13.85
N ARG A 198 -4.97 10.73 -14.48
CA ARG A 198 -5.42 11.95 -15.18
C ARG A 198 -6.34 12.80 -14.33
N LYS A 199 -6.94 12.16 -13.34
CA LYS A 199 -7.87 12.80 -12.40
C LYS A 199 -7.34 12.64 -10.98
N ARG A 200 -7.58 13.65 -10.15
CA ARG A 200 -7.24 13.59 -8.73
C ARG A 200 -8.24 12.75 -7.92
N LYS A 201 -9.44 12.56 -8.43
CA LYS A 201 -10.50 11.76 -7.80
C LYS A 201 -10.78 10.53 -8.65
N PHE A 202 -10.78 9.38 -8.00
CA PHE A 202 -10.98 8.09 -8.64
C PHE A 202 -11.49 7.09 -7.60
N THR A 203 -11.98 5.96 -8.05
CA THR A 203 -12.29 4.83 -7.16
C THR A 203 -11.04 3.98 -7.01
N LEU A 204 -10.62 3.73 -5.76
CA LEU A 204 -9.49 2.86 -5.42
C LEU A 204 -10.02 1.47 -5.03
N PHE A 205 -9.36 0.43 -5.56
CA PHE A 205 -9.58 -0.96 -5.19
C PHE A 205 -8.29 -1.51 -4.59
N VAL A 206 -8.36 -1.98 -3.36
CA VAL A 206 -7.25 -2.58 -2.60
C VAL A 206 -7.52 -4.06 -2.44
N LEU A 207 -6.99 -4.88 -3.35
CA LEU A 207 -7.33 -6.31 -3.43
C LEU A 207 -6.32 -7.14 -2.64
N ALA A 208 -6.51 -7.22 -1.33
CA ALA A 208 -5.73 -8.05 -0.41
C ALA A 208 -6.30 -9.47 -0.28
N LEU A 209 -5.44 -10.41 0.10
CA LEU A 209 -5.89 -11.75 0.50
C LEU A 209 -6.52 -11.68 1.89
N SER A 210 -7.64 -12.37 2.07
CA SER A 210 -8.31 -12.51 3.37
C SER A 210 -7.66 -13.65 4.16
N VAL A 211 -6.65 -13.30 4.97
CA VAL A 211 -5.91 -14.27 5.79
C VAL A 211 -5.99 -13.85 7.26
N GLU A 212 -6.52 -14.73 8.11
CA GLU A 212 -6.64 -14.50 9.53
C GLU A 212 -5.26 -14.39 10.20
N GLY A 213 -5.06 -13.37 11.04
CA GLY A 213 -3.82 -13.11 11.74
C GLY A 213 -2.73 -12.46 10.90
N LEU A 214 -3.01 -12.08 9.65
CA LEU A 214 -2.03 -11.42 8.78
C LEU A 214 -2.05 -9.90 9.02
N ASP A 215 -0.86 -9.34 9.29
CA ASP A 215 -0.64 -7.94 9.63
C ASP A 215 -0.62 -7.01 8.42
N ALA A 216 -0.11 -7.50 7.31
CA ALA A 216 0.02 -6.79 6.04
C ALA A 216 -0.13 -7.78 4.88
N CYS A 217 -0.41 -7.28 3.68
CA CYS A 217 -0.58 -8.14 2.50
C CYS A 217 -0.16 -7.42 1.23
N PRO A 218 0.68 -8.03 0.37
CA PRO A 218 0.84 -7.58 -1.00
C PRO A 218 -0.49 -7.49 -1.73
N VAL A 219 -0.70 -6.43 -2.49
CA VAL A 219 -1.99 -6.15 -3.13
C VAL A 219 -1.88 -5.92 -4.64
N ARG A 220 -2.96 -6.24 -5.36
CA ARG A 220 -3.20 -5.61 -6.64
C ARG A 220 -3.98 -4.31 -6.40
N LEU A 221 -3.27 -3.20 -6.38
CA LEU A 221 -3.82 -1.86 -6.19
C LEU A 221 -4.27 -1.30 -7.53
N ILE A 222 -5.54 -0.90 -7.63
CA ILE A 222 -6.13 -0.47 -8.89
C ILE A 222 -6.89 0.83 -8.67
N ALA A 223 -6.63 1.84 -9.53
CA ALA A 223 -7.46 3.02 -9.64
C ALA A 223 -8.39 2.89 -10.85
N VAL A 224 -9.64 3.29 -10.68
CA VAL A 224 -10.63 3.44 -11.77
C VAL A 224 -11.02 4.91 -11.85
N GLU A 225 -10.67 5.55 -12.95
CA GLU A 225 -11.03 6.94 -13.25
C GLU A 225 -12.32 6.94 -14.07
N ASP A 226 -13.37 7.58 -13.58
CA ASP A 226 -14.61 7.75 -14.32
C ASP A 226 -14.37 8.49 -15.66
N GLU A 227 -15.22 8.23 -16.66
CA GLU A 227 -15.15 8.90 -17.97
C GLU A 227 -15.40 10.41 -17.89
#